data_6fca91283193d2951ddfbaf8c47c7c88
#
_entry.id   6fca91283193d2951ddfbaf8c47c7c88
#
_cell.length_a   1.000
_cell.length_b   1.000
_cell.length_c   1.000
_cell.angle_alpha   90.00
_cell.angle_beta   90.00
_cell.angle_gamma   90.00
#
_symmetry.space_group_name_H-M   'P 1'
#
loop_
_entity.id
_entity.type
_entity.pdbx_description
1 polymer ?
#
loop_
_entity_poly.entity_id
_entity_poly.type
_entity_poly.pdbx_seq_one_letter_code
_entity_poly.pdbx_strand_id
1 'polypeptide(L)'
;MRHALPSASVTDEIPGFPERFPVRDDGTRSWRYKAVSLLCRASLRGFFGRGLQLDSMSKFPAEGPLLVVCNHLSNIDPWIFGGFGPGALYCMSKRELFSNPVVSWILAGCNCFPVDRGAADRRALRTALDVLSRRGRLLIFLEGTRSSTPGMRRAEAGVGFLARRSGASILPVGVWGTEAALPRGHRLPRRVPIRLKLGPVFELPERLPGERRDDQAVADLIGSRIAELLPPAYRGVYAAVDTPAAIPSLR
;
A
#
# COMPACT_ATOMS: atom_id res chain seq x y z
N MET A 1 8.56 16.35 -42.69
CA MET A 1 9.23 15.17 -42.11
C MET A 1 8.80 15.02 -40.65
N ARG A 2 7.89 14.10 -40.36
CA ARG A 2 7.42 13.81 -39.00
C ARG A 2 8.31 12.70 -38.46
N HIS A 3 9.14 13.02 -37.49
CA HIS A 3 9.88 11.99 -36.74
C HIS A 3 8.88 11.19 -35.91
N ALA A 4 8.59 9.98 -36.35
CA ALA A 4 7.93 8.96 -35.57
C ALA A 4 8.89 8.54 -34.44
N LEU A 5 8.49 8.74 -33.22
CA LEU A 5 9.15 8.13 -32.06
C LEU A 5 9.01 6.61 -32.16
N PRO A 6 10.05 5.83 -31.93
CA PRO A 6 9.96 4.38 -31.98
C PRO A 6 8.99 3.91 -30.88
N SER A 7 7.98 3.16 -31.30
CA SER A 7 7.11 2.41 -30.40
C SER A 7 7.97 1.32 -29.75
N ALA A 8 8.49 1.59 -28.58
CA ALA A 8 9.07 0.54 -27.75
C ALA A 8 7.96 -0.37 -27.24
N SER A 9 7.59 -1.34 -28.05
CA SER A 9 6.90 -2.55 -27.63
C SER A 9 7.94 -3.50 -27.04
N VAL A 10 8.43 -3.20 -25.85
CA VAL A 10 9.15 -4.19 -25.06
C VAL A 10 8.14 -4.76 -24.09
N THR A 11 7.45 -5.80 -24.49
CA THR A 11 6.82 -6.76 -23.61
C THR A 11 7.94 -7.57 -22.96
N ASP A 12 8.65 -6.98 -22.00
CA ASP A 12 9.45 -7.77 -21.07
C ASP A 12 8.45 -8.59 -20.25
N GLU A 13 8.07 -9.74 -20.80
CA GLU A 13 7.28 -10.73 -20.10
C GLU A 13 8.10 -11.18 -18.88
N ILE A 14 7.57 -10.95 -17.71
CA ILE A 14 8.14 -11.55 -16.51
C ILE A 14 7.88 -13.06 -16.62
N PRO A 15 8.91 -13.89 -16.73
CA PRO A 15 8.74 -15.33 -16.91
C PRO A 15 7.82 -15.90 -15.81
N GLY A 16 6.72 -16.56 -16.24
CA GLY A 16 5.77 -17.18 -15.33
C GLY A 16 4.77 -16.23 -14.66
N PHE A 17 4.74 -14.93 -15.03
CA PHE A 17 3.71 -14.01 -14.55
C PHE A 17 2.58 -13.91 -15.61
N PRO A 18 1.30 -14.11 -15.23
CA PRO A 18 0.21 -14.10 -16.18
C PRO A 18 0.00 -12.71 -16.78
N GLU A 19 -0.34 -12.62 -18.07
CA GLU A 19 -0.66 -11.36 -18.75
C GLU A 19 -1.77 -10.57 -18.06
N ARG A 20 -2.78 -11.29 -17.52
CA ARG A 20 -3.81 -10.75 -16.63
C ARG A 20 -3.61 -11.31 -15.25
N PHE A 21 -3.44 -10.42 -14.29
CA PHE A 21 -3.33 -10.80 -12.91
C PHE A 21 -4.68 -11.39 -12.45
N PRO A 22 -4.70 -12.61 -11.87
CA PRO A 22 -5.95 -13.25 -11.46
C PRO A 22 -6.51 -12.53 -10.22
N VAL A 23 -7.46 -11.64 -10.45
CA VAL A 23 -8.24 -11.03 -9.37
C VAL A 23 -9.35 -11.98 -8.98
N ARG A 24 -9.44 -12.33 -7.70
CA ARG A 24 -10.51 -13.17 -7.16
C ARG A 24 -11.63 -12.30 -6.62
N ASP A 25 -12.81 -12.50 -7.14
CA ASP A 25 -14.00 -11.71 -6.79
C ASP A 25 -14.57 -12.08 -5.41
N ASP A 26 -14.19 -13.26 -4.89
CA ASP A 26 -14.69 -13.81 -3.62
C ASP A 26 -13.90 -13.37 -2.37
N GLY A 27 -12.86 -12.56 -2.53
CA GLY A 27 -11.99 -12.12 -1.43
C GLY A 27 -11.26 -13.27 -0.72
N THR A 28 -11.35 -14.51 -1.25
CA THR A 28 -10.75 -15.69 -0.63
C THR A 28 -9.23 -15.71 -0.80
N ARG A 29 -8.56 -16.27 0.19
CA ARG A 29 -7.11 -16.48 0.16
C ARG A 29 -6.78 -17.80 -0.50
N SER A 30 -5.87 -17.79 -1.48
CA SER A 30 -5.26 -19.02 -1.99
C SER A 30 -4.55 -19.78 -0.84
N TRP A 31 -4.31 -21.07 -1.02
CA TRP A 31 -3.54 -21.85 -0.03
C TRP A 31 -2.12 -21.26 0.16
N ARG A 32 -1.49 -20.76 -0.91
CA ARG A 32 -0.19 -20.07 -0.86
C ARG A 32 -0.26 -18.81 -0.01
N TYR A 33 -1.29 -17.99 -0.22
CA TYR A 33 -1.51 -16.80 0.60
C TYR A 33 -1.66 -17.16 2.09
N LYS A 34 -2.45 -18.20 2.40
CA LYS A 34 -2.63 -18.68 3.78
C LYS A 34 -1.32 -19.14 4.40
N ALA A 35 -0.52 -19.90 3.66
CA ALA A 35 0.78 -20.41 4.13
C ALA A 35 1.77 -19.26 4.40
N VAL A 36 1.91 -18.31 3.45
CA VAL A 36 2.80 -17.14 3.63
C VAL A 36 2.27 -16.24 4.74
N SER A 37 0.96 -16.01 4.84
CA SER A 37 0.36 -15.23 5.92
C SER A 37 0.64 -15.84 7.29
N LEU A 38 0.54 -17.18 7.42
CA LEU A 38 0.89 -17.88 8.66
C LEU A 38 2.38 -17.71 8.99
N LEU A 39 3.26 -17.87 8.00
CA LEU A 39 4.71 -17.68 8.17
C LEU A 39 5.03 -16.24 8.60
N CYS A 40 4.48 -15.23 7.94
CA CYS A 40 4.65 -13.82 8.32
C CYS A 40 4.17 -13.56 9.75
N ARG A 41 3.00 -14.09 10.12
CA ARG A 41 2.44 -13.94 11.46
C ARG A 41 3.30 -14.61 12.51
N ALA A 42 3.71 -15.85 12.28
CA ALA A 42 4.53 -16.62 13.21
C ALA A 42 5.91 -15.98 13.40
N SER A 43 6.59 -15.59 12.31
CA SER A 43 7.90 -14.95 12.38
C SER A 43 7.86 -13.59 13.06
N LEU A 44 6.89 -12.73 12.72
CA LEU A 44 6.75 -11.42 13.35
C LEU A 44 6.37 -11.53 14.83
N ARG A 45 5.42 -12.39 15.19
CA ARG A 45 5.06 -12.63 16.60
C ARG A 45 6.19 -13.30 17.38
N GLY A 46 6.85 -14.30 16.82
CA GLY A 46 7.96 -15.00 17.45
C GLY A 46 9.17 -14.09 17.68
N PHE A 47 9.49 -13.25 16.70
CA PHE A 47 10.64 -12.37 16.80
C PHE A 47 10.37 -11.10 17.63
N PHE A 48 9.28 -10.38 17.38
CA PHE A 48 8.99 -9.11 18.05
C PHE A 48 8.14 -9.27 19.33
N GLY A 49 7.37 -10.34 19.44
CA GLY A 49 6.55 -10.62 20.63
C GLY A 49 5.63 -9.46 20.99
N ARG A 50 5.74 -8.99 22.23
CA ARG A 50 4.99 -7.83 22.75
C ARG A 50 5.44 -6.49 22.14
N GLY A 51 6.60 -6.43 21.50
CA GLY A 51 7.08 -5.26 20.77
C GLY A 51 6.29 -4.95 19.51
N LEU A 52 5.53 -5.93 18.97
CA LEU A 52 4.65 -5.72 17.82
C LEU A 52 3.24 -5.34 18.30
N GLN A 53 2.93 -4.05 18.20
CA GLN A 53 1.63 -3.48 18.60
C GLN A 53 0.85 -3.11 17.34
N LEU A 54 -0.33 -3.74 17.18
CA LEU A 54 -1.20 -3.58 16.03
C LEU A 54 -2.55 -3.05 16.51
N ASP A 55 -2.67 -1.73 16.53
CA ASP A 55 -3.84 -1.06 17.10
C ASP A 55 -5.00 -1.05 16.11
N SER A 56 -6.19 -1.33 16.63
CA SER A 56 -7.45 -1.24 15.89
C SER A 56 -7.61 -2.23 14.73
N MET A 57 -6.83 -3.33 14.67
CA MET A 57 -6.93 -4.33 13.59
C MET A 57 -8.32 -4.98 13.49
N SER A 58 -9.10 -5.00 14.56
CA SER A 58 -10.50 -5.46 14.56
C SER A 58 -11.44 -4.55 13.76
N LYS A 59 -11.04 -3.29 13.53
CA LYS A 59 -11.79 -2.30 12.74
C LYS A 59 -11.48 -2.36 11.25
N PHE A 60 -10.63 -3.29 10.82
CA PHE A 60 -10.31 -3.43 9.40
C PHE A 60 -11.53 -3.96 8.65
N PRO A 61 -12.04 -3.27 7.61
CA PRO A 61 -13.22 -3.71 6.87
C PRO A 61 -13.05 -5.11 6.28
N ALA A 62 -14.03 -5.96 6.50
CA ALA A 62 -14.04 -7.32 5.96
C ALA A 62 -14.30 -7.33 4.45
N GLU A 63 -15.06 -6.34 3.95
CA GLU A 63 -15.50 -6.21 2.57
C GLU A 63 -14.88 -5.01 1.87
N GLY A 64 -14.85 -5.04 0.54
CA GLY A 64 -14.37 -3.96 -0.31
C GLY A 64 -15.48 -3.39 -1.21
N PRO A 65 -15.15 -2.47 -2.12
CA PRO A 65 -13.77 -2.08 -2.50
C PRO A 65 -13.08 -1.23 -1.44
N LEU A 66 -11.82 -1.55 -1.14
CA LEU A 66 -11.07 -0.84 -0.12
C LEU A 66 -9.66 -0.50 -0.60
N LEU A 67 -9.32 0.78 -0.55
CA LEU A 67 -7.96 1.28 -0.77
C LEU A 67 -7.27 1.47 0.58
N VAL A 68 -6.38 0.56 0.94
CA VAL A 68 -5.56 0.65 2.16
C VAL A 68 -4.31 1.45 1.83
N VAL A 69 -4.12 2.60 2.45
CA VAL A 69 -2.98 3.48 2.19
C VAL A 69 -2.14 3.63 3.44
N CYS A 70 -0.84 3.34 3.33
CA CYS A 70 0.10 3.36 4.44
C CYS A 70 1.37 4.13 4.08
N ASN A 71 2.02 4.77 5.05
CA ASN A 71 3.40 5.22 4.89
C ASN A 71 4.36 4.03 4.77
N HIS A 72 5.59 4.23 4.28
CA HIS A 72 6.51 3.14 3.99
C HIS A 72 7.91 3.40 4.52
N LEU A 73 8.32 2.65 5.54
CA LEU A 73 9.60 2.82 6.21
C LEU A 73 10.56 1.64 6.01
N SER A 74 10.02 0.42 5.89
CA SER A 74 10.82 -0.79 5.89
C SER A 74 10.26 -1.92 5.02
N ASN A 75 11.11 -2.88 4.65
CA ASN A 75 10.66 -4.13 4.02
C ASN A 75 9.79 -4.98 4.95
N ILE A 76 9.74 -4.69 6.25
CA ILE A 76 8.85 -5.37 7.20
C ILE A 76 7.39 -4.94 7.00
N ASP A 77 7.13 -3.72 6.53
CA ASP A 77 5.77 -3.18 6.42
C ASP A 77 4.82 -4.10 5.65
N PRO A 78 5.15 -4.57 4.42
CA PRO A 78 4.26 -5.49 3.70
C PRO A 78 4.08 -6.84 4.41
N TRP A 79 5.05 -7.29 5.21
CA TRP A 79 4.93 -8.53 5.98
C TRP A 79 3.90 -8.42 7.10
N ILE A 80 3.79 -7.22 7.71
CA ILE A 80 2.76 -6.97 8.73
C ILE A 80 1.38 -7.13 8.11
N PHE A 81 1.14 -6.51 6.95
CA PHE A 81 -0.13 -6.65 6.25
C PHE A 81 -0.38 -8.07 5.76
N GLY A 82 0.65 -8.75 5.24
CA GLY A 82 0.57 -10.15 4.82
C GLY A 82 0.20 -11.09 5.96
N GLY A 83 0.73 -10.86 7.16
CA GLY A 83 0.47 -11.67 8.35
C GLY A 83 -0.82 -11.34 9.07
N PHE A 84 -1.18 -10.07 9.17
CA PHE A 84 -2.25 -9.60 10.04
C PHE A 84 -3.40 -8.91 9.32
N GLY A 85 -3.26 -8.57 8.03
CA GLY A 85 -4.36 -8.02 7.25
C GLY A 85 -5.54 -8.99 7.15
N PRO A 86 -6.79 -8.53 7.20
CA PRO A 86 -7.96 -9.38 7.04
C PRO A 86 -8.16 -9.74 5.57
N GLY A 87 -8.50 -11.00 5.29
CA GLY A 87 -8.79 -11.47 3.96
C GLY A 87 -7.62 -11.33 2.98
N ALA A 88 -7.89 -11.40 1.68
CA ALA A 88 -6.89 -11.25 0.64
C ALA A 88 -6.64 -9.76 0.37
N LEU A 89 -5.39 -9.31 0.57
CA LEU A 89 -4.91 -8.00 0.17
C LEU A 89 -4.10 -8.12 -1.11
N TYR A 90 -4.38 -7.27 -2.07
CA TYR A 90 -3.55 -7.08 -3.26
C TYR A 90 -2.51 -6.00 -2.98
N CYS A 91 -1.31 -6.11 -3.53
CA CYS A 91 -0.25 -5.14 -3.30
C CYS A 91 0.60 -4.93 -4.56
N MET A 92 1.01 -3.69 -4.79
CA MET A 92 2.01 -3.38 -5.82
C MET A 92 3.41 -3.67 -5.29
N SER A 93 4.20 -4.44 -6.02
CA SER A 93 5.58 -4.75 -5.67
C SER A 93 6.52 -4.38 -6.81
N LYS A 94 7.74 -3.97 -6.46
CA LYS A 94 8.77 -3.57 -7.42
C LYS A 94 9.01 -4.68 -8.46
N ARG A 95 8.98 -4.34 -9.76
CA ARG A 95 9.12 -5.29 -10.89
C ARG A 95 10.35 -6.19 -10.74
N GLU A 96 11.47 -5.64 -10.32
CA GLU A 96 12.72 -6.40 -10.21
C GLU A 96 12.67 -7.54 -9.17
N LEU A 97 11.72 -7.51 -8.24
CA LEU A 97 11.51 -8.63 -7.31
C LEU A 97 10.96 -9.88 -8.02
N PHE A 98 10.33 -9.69 -9.17
CA PHE A 98 9.77 -10.79 -9.97
C PHE A 98 10.79 -11.44 -10.91
N SER A 99 12.02 -10.93 -11.02
CA SER A 99 13.09 -11.55 -11.82
C SER A 99 13.57 -12.89 -11.23
N ASN A 100 13.46 -13.07 -9.91
CA ASN A 100 13.74 -14.33 -9.27
C ASN A 100 12.48 -15.21 -9.27
N PRO A 101 12.49 -16.40 -9.88
CA PRO A 101 11.29 -17.24 -10.05
C PRO A 101 10.67 -17.68 -8.71
N VAL A 102 11.48 -17.93 -7.68
CA VAL A 102 10.99 -18.31 -6.35
C VAL A 102 10.28 -17.14 -5.68
N VAL A 103 10.91 -15.96 -5.73
CA VAL A 103 10.32 -14.73 -5.17
C VAL A 103 9.05 -14.36 -5.93
N SER A 104 9.07 -14.45 -7.27
CA SER A 104 7.90 -14.22 -8.13
C SER A 104 6.74 -15.14 -7.75
N TRP A 105 7.01 -16.44 -7.56
CA TRP A 105 6.01 -17.42 -7.16
C TRP A 105 5.38 -17.10 -5.78
N ILE A 106 6.20 -16.67 -4.81
CA ILE A 106 5.73 -16.25 -3.49
C ILE A 106 4.87 -14.98 -3.60
N LEU A 107 5.38 -13.94 -4.28
CA LEU A 107 4.70 -12.67 -4.44
C LEU A 107 3.35 -12.82 -5.15
N ALA A 108 3.31 -13.59 -6.26
CA ALA A 108 2.07 -13.88 -6.96
C ALA A 108 1.08 -14.65 -6.06
N GLY A 109 1.59 -15.58 -5.24
CA GLY A 109 0.80 -16.29 -4.24
C GLY A 109 0.21 -15.38 -3.15
N CYS A 110 0.86 -14.25 -2.89
CA CYS A 110 0.42 -13.21 -1.96
C CYS A 110 -0.38 -12.08 -2.63
N ASN A 111 -0.88 -12.29 -3.84
CA ASN A 111 -1.60 -11.28 -4.63
C ASN A 111 -0.79 -10.00 -4.90
N CYS A 112 0.54 -10.12 -4.97
CA CYS A 112 1.38 -9.02 -5.38
C CYS A 112 1.52 -8.99 -6.90
N PHE A 113 1.43 -7.80 -7.49
CA PHE A 113 1.65 -7.58 -8.92
C PHE A 113 2.74 -6.54 -9.16
N PRO A 114 3.47 -6.64 -10.29
CA PRO A 114 4.61 -5.79 -10.55
C PRO A 114 4.22 -4.35 -10.87
N VAL A 115 5.07 -3.41 -10.44
CA VAL A 115 5.00 -1.99 -10.79
C VAL A 115 6.39 -1.45 -11.11
N ASP A 116 6.49 -0.68 -12.18
CA ASP A 116 7.68 0.10 -12.53
C ASP A 116 7.65 1.42 -11.75
N ARG A 117 8.61 1.58 -10.84
CA ARG A 117 8.70 2.78 -10.01
C ARG A 117 9.42 3.90 -10.76
N GLY A 118 8.97 5.14 -10.56
CA GLY A 118 9.58 6.33 -11.17
C GLY A 118 9.02 6.70 -12.55
N ALA A 119 8.07 5.92 -13.06
CA ALA A 119 7.29 6.23 -14.27
C ALA A 119 5.80 5.97 -14.01
N ALA A 120 4.95 6.61 -14.81
CA ALA A 120 3.50 6.34 -14.75
C ALA A 120 3.22 4.96 -15.36
N ASP A 121 3.27 3.91 -14.53
CA ASP A 121 2.98 2.54 -14.95
C ASP A 121 1.48 2.34 -15.15
N ARG A 122 1.03 2.58 -16.40
CA ARG A 122 -0.39 2.44 -16.79
C ARG A 122 -0.90 1.00 -16.64
N ARG A 123 -0.03 -0.01 -16.71
CA ARG A 123 -0.41 -1.42 -16.55
C ARG A 123 -0.71 -1.70 -15.08
N ALA A 124 0.18 -1.28 -14.18
CA ALA A 124 -0.04 -1.43 -12.74
C ALA A 124 -1.30 -0.66 -12.28
N LEU A 125 -1.52 0.56 -12.78
CA LEU A 125 -2.73 1.33 -12.47
C LEU A 125 -4.01 0.66 -12.97
N ARG A 126 -4.00 0.07 -14.17
CA ARG A 126 -5.15 -0.70 -14.68
C ARG A 126 -5.44 -1.93 -13.82
N THR A 127 -4.41 -2.68 -13.45
CA THR A 127 -4.55 -3.84 -12.55
C THR A 127 -5.12 -3.42 -11.19
N ALA A 128 -4.64 -2.30 -10.64
CA ALA A 128 -5.15 -1.76 -9.39
C ALA A 128 -6.65 -1.38 -9.46
N LEU A 129 -7.06 -0.74 -10.56
CA LEU A 129 -8.47 -0.42 -10.79
C LEU A 129 -9.32 -1.66 -11.01
N ASP A 130 -8.81 -2.69 -11.70
CA ASP A 130 -9.51 -3.99 -11.85
C ASP A 130 -9.73 -4.67 -10.49
N VAL A 131 -8.71 -4.66 -9.60
CA VAL A 131 -8.86 -5.16 -8.23
C VAL A 131 -9.98 -4.44 -7.49
N LEU A 132 -10.01 -3.11 -7.53
CA LEU A 132 -11.00 -2.31 -6.82
C LEU A 132 -12.40 -2.45 -7.43
N SER A 133 -12.52 -2.53 -8.78
CA SER A 133 -13.82 -2.72 -9.46
C SER A 133 -14.48 -4.06 -9.12
N ARG A 134 -13.69 -5.07 -8.80
CA ARG A 134 -14.14 -6.39 -8.33
C ARG A 134 -14.27 -6.48 -6.81
N ARG A 135 -14.51 -5.35 -6.15
CA ARG A 135 -14.65 -5.25 -4.69
C ARG A 135 -13.44 -5.79 -3.90
N GLY A 136 -12.26 -5.83 -4.54
CA GLY A 136 -11.01 -6.24 -3.91
C GLY A 136 -10.47 -5.18 -2.95
N ARG A 137 -9.46 -5.56 -2.18
CA ARG A 137 -8.75 -4.71 -1.22
C ARG A 137 -7.32 -4.52 -1.69
N LEU A 138 -6.93 -3.29 -1.94
CA LEU A 138 -5.64 -2.93 -2.48
C LEU A 138 -4.81 -2.18 -1.43
N LEU A 139 -3.64 -2.71 -1.10
CA LEU A 139 -2.64 -2.03 -0.27
C LEU A 139 -1.70 -1.23 -1.17
N ILE A 140 -1.55 0.05 -0.84
CA ILE A 140 -0.60 0.95 -1.49
C ILE A 140 0.22 1.68 -0.43
N PHE A 141 1.51 1.81 -0.70
CA PHE A 141 2.38 2.67 0.07
C PHE A 141 2.40 4.07 -0.56
N LEU A 142 1.96 5.05 0.21
CA LEU A 142 1.67 6.42 -0.23
C LEU A 142 2.83 7.08 -0.99
N GLU A 143 4.06 6.83 -0.54
CA GLU A 143 5.28 7.47 -1.01
C GLU A 143 5.90 6.78 -2.24
N GLY A 144 5.30 5.70 -2.75
CA GLY A 144 5.79 4.90 -3.88
C GLY A 144 7.11 4.17 -3.62
N THR A 145 7.85 4.56 -2.59
CA THR A 145 9.11 3.93 -2.15
C THR A 145 9.29 4.12 -0.65
N ARG A 146 10.22 3.36 -0.05
CA ARG A 146 10.54 3.52 1.37
C ARG A 146 11.18 4.88 1.63
N SER A 147 10.74 5.56 2.69
CA SER A 147 11.38 6.76 3.16
C SER A 147 12.82 6.45 3.63
N SER A 148 13.74 7.38 3.44
CA SER A 148 15.11 7.30 3.95
C SER A 148 15.23 7.85 5.37
N THR A 149 14.23 8.60 5.80
CA THR A 149 14.10 9.22 7.14
C THR A 149 12.78 8.79 7.77
N PRO A 150 12.60 8.88 9.10
CA PRO A 150 11.34 8.56 9.74
C PRO A 150 10.14 9.37 9.22
N GLY A 151 10.36 10.63 8.82
CA GLY A 151 9.30 11.51 8.33
C GLY A 151 8.72 11.08 6.98
N MET A 152 7.40 11.18 6.85
CA MET A 152 6.70 10.94 5.58
C MET A 152 7.19 11.88 4.48
N ARG A 153 7.37 11.34 3.30
CA ARG A 153 7.59 12.10 2.07
C ARG A 153 6.24 12.47 1.46
N ARG A 154 6.28 13.36 0.48
CA ARG A 154 5.07 13.71 -0.26
C ARG A 154 4.47 12.49 -0.94
N ALA A 155 3.16 12.41 -0.92
CA ALA A 155 2.36 11.38 -1.57
C ALA A 155 2.56 11.38 -3.09
N GLU A 156 2.58 10.20 -3.70
CA GLU A 156 2.55 10.05 -5.15
C GLU A 156 1.14 10.33 -5.69
N ALA A 157 1.00 11.16 -6.71
CA ALA A 157 -0.27 11.52 -7.32
C ALA A 157 -1.08 10.29 -7.81
N GLY A 158 -0.40 9.19 -8.14
CA GLY A 158 -1.01 7.92 -8.53
C GLY A 158 -1.97 7.36 -7.47
N VAL A 159 -1.74 7.63 -6.19
CA VAL A 159 -2.66 7.22 -5.11
C VAL A 159 -3.96 8.01 -5.19
N GLY A 160 -3.87 9.33 -5.40
CA GLY A 160 -5.04 10.20 -5.58
C GLY A 160 -5.84 9.83 -6.84
N PHE A 161 -5.15 9.53 -7.94
CA PHE A 161 -5.78 9.03 -9.17
C PHE A 161 -6.59 7.75 -8.91
N LEU A 162 -6.00 6.77 -8.23
CA LEU A 162 -6.69 5.51 -7.91
C LEU A 162 -7.88 5.72 -6.98
N ALA A 163 -7.73 6.53 -5.94
CA ALA A 163 -8.81 6.86 -5.01
C ALA A 163 -10.01 7.48 -5.74
N ARG A 164 -9.75 8.50 -6.56
CA ARG A 164 -10.80 9.19 -7.33
C ARG A 164 -11.46 8.31 -8.38
N ARG A 165 -10.63 7.53 -9.10
CA ARG A 165 -11.12 6.75 -10.24
C ARG A 165 -11.88 5.51 -9.82
N SER A 166 -11.54 4.92 -8.68
CA SER A 166 -12.20 3.71 -8.19
C SER A 166 -13.46 3.99 -7.37
N GLY A 167 -13.57 5.15 -6.74
CA GLY A 167 -14.63 5.42 -5.76
C GLY A 167 -14.57 4.50 -4.53
N ALA A 168 -13.46 3.80 -4.31
CA ALA A 168 -13.29 2.90 -3.18
C ALA A 168 -13.19 3.68 -1.87
N SER A 169 -13.72 3.09 -0.79
CA SER A 169 -13.48 3.58 0.56
C SER A 169 -11.98 3.53 0.87
N ILE A 170 -11.46 4.49 1.63
CA ILE A 170 -10.05 4.67 1.92
C ILE A 170 -9.80 4.36 3.40
N LEU A 171 -8.85 3.46 3.67
CA LEU A 171 -8.36 3.16 5.01
C LEU A 171 -6.94 3.72 5.18
N PRO A 172 -6.75 4.82 5.90
CA PRO A 172 -5.43 5.32 6.22
C PRO A 172 -4.79 4.48 7.33
N VAL A 173 -3.50 4.15 7.17
CA VAL A 173 -2.75 3.35 8.12
C VAL A 173 -1.41 4.03 8.40
N GLY A 174 -1.10 4.21 9.69
CA GLY A 174 0.20 4.69 10.14
C GLY A 174 1.06 3.53 10.65
N VAL A 175 2.31 3.43 10.21
CA VAL A 175 3.31 2.48 10.71
C VAL A 175 4.57 3.22 11.12
N TRP A 176 5.19 2.80 12.26
CA TRP A 176 6.47 3.35 12.71
C TRP A 176 7.28 2.35 13.54
N GLY A 177 8.59 2.60 13.63
CA GLY A 177 9.55 1.72 14.28
C GLY A 177 10.09 0.61 13.38
N THR A 178 9.51 0.39 12.20
CA THR A 178 9.97 -0.65 11.27
C THR A 178 11.30 -0.30 10.61
N GLU A 179 11.62 0.98 10.44
CA GLU A 179 12.91 1.46 9.96
C GLU A 179 14.05 1.14 10.94
N ALA A 180 13.76 1.20 12.24
CA ALA A 180 14.73 0.81 13.27
C ALA A 180 14.80 -0.72 13.42
N ALA A 181 13.69 -1.42 13.17
CA ALA A 181 13.62 -2.88 13.20
C ALA A 181 14.41 -3.53 12.07
N LEU A 182 14.29 -3.01 10.85
CA LEU A 182 15.09 -3.47 9.70
C LEU A 182 15.51 -2.24 8.86
N PRO A 183 16.63 -1.60 9.23
CA PRO A 183 17.14 -0.44 8.53
C PRO A 183 17.48 -0.75 7.07
N ARG A 184 17.44 0.27 6.22
CA ARG A 184 17.77 0.14 4.81
C ARG A 184 19.20 -0.40 4.64
N GLY A 185 19.38 -1.41 3.80
CA GLY A 185 20.68 -2.09 3.59
C GLY A 185 21.00 -3.20 4.58
N HIS A 186 20.25 -3.34 5.66
CA HIS A 186 20.44 -4.46 6.61
C HIS A 186 19.60 -5.66 6.21
N ARG A 187 20.12 -6.86 6.51
CA ARG A 187 19.46 -8.14 6.23
C ARG A 187 18.84 -8.77 7.48
N LEU A 188 19.34 -8.44 8.65
CA LEU A 188 18.86 -9.00 9.91
C LEU A 188 18.07 -7.97 10.70
N PRO A 189 16.87 -8.33 11.17
CA PRO A 189 16.05 -7.45 11.97
C PRO A 189 16.59 -7.31 13.40
N ARG A 190 16.24 -6.18 14.03
CA ARG A 190 16.52 -5.87 15.44
C ARG A 190 15.23 -5.89 16.24
N ARG A 191 15.28 -6.35 17.48
CA ARG A 191 14.13 -6.34 18.39
C ARG A 191 13.91 -4.93 18.96
N VAL A 192 13.11 -4.17 18.24
CA VAL A 192 12.65 -2.84 18.65
C VAL A 192 11.12 -2.78 18.57
N PRO A 193 10.47 -1.88 19.29
CA PRO A 193 9.02 -1.71 19.19
C PRO A 193 8.59 -1.30 17.78
N ILE A 194 7.58 -2.02 17.26
CA ILE A 194 6.90 -1.69 16.00
C ILE A 194 5.44 -1.38 16.33
N ARG A 195 4.93 -0.33 15.76
CA ARG A 195 3.53 0.06 15.91
C ARG A 195 2.87 0.25 14.55
N LEU A 196 1.62 -0.19 14.49
CA LEU A 196 0.73 0.05 13.37
C LEU A 196 -0.63 0.49 13.92
N LYS A 197 -1.18 1.56 13.37
CA LYS A 197 -2.47 2.12 13.77
C LYS A 197 -3.36 2.31 12.55
N LEU A 198 -4.59 1.79 12.61
CA LEU A 198 -5.61 2.05 11.61
C LEU A 198 -6.36 3.33 11.96
N GLY A 199 -6.58 4.17 10.96
CA GLY A 199 -7.48 5.31 11.05
C GLY A 199 -8.93 4.95 10.73
N PRO A 200 -9.83 5.94 10.81
CA PRO A 200 -11.19 5.78 10.35
C PRO A 200 -11.23 5.61 8.83
N VAL A 201 -12.09 4.72 8.36
CA VAL A 201 -12.40 4.60 6.93
C VAL A 201 -13.15 5.85 6.49
N PHE A 202 -12.83 6.37 5.33
CA PHE A 202 -13.53 7.50 4.74
C PHE A 202 -13.69 7.35 3.23
N GLU A 203 -14.62 8.08 2.68
CA GLU A 203 -14.84 8.21 1.24
C GLU A 203 -14.45 9.62 0.78
N LEU A 204 -14.04 9.75 -0.46
CA LEU A 204 -13.76 11.07 -1.00
C LEU A 204 -15.09 11.81 -1.16
N PRO A 205 -15.16 13.09 -0.76
CA PRO A 205 -16.35 13.91 -1.00
C PRO A 205 -16.57 14.06 -2.51
N GLU A 206 -17.84 14.16 -2.92
CA GLU A 206 -18.21 14.38 -4.33
C GLU A 206 -17.55 15.65 -4.91
N ARG A 207 -17.33 16.65 -4.05
CA ARG A 207 -16.60 17.88 -4.38
C ARG A 207 -15.50 18.11 -3.36
N LEU A 208 -14.27 18.19 -3.84
CA LEU A 208 -13.15 18.67 -3.02
C LEU A 208 -13.22 20.20 -2.94
N PRO A 209 -12.81 20.82 -1.81
CA PRO A 209 -12.64 22.26 -1.72
C PRO A 209 -11.66 22.75 -2.79
N GLY A 210 -12.13 23.64 -3.68
CA GLY A 210 -11.35 24.10 -4.84
C GLY A 210 -11.69 23.32 -6.12
N GLU A 211 -12.02 24.03 -7.20
CA GLU A 211 -12.65 23.51 -8.42
C GLU A 211 -11.81 22.51 -9.25
N ARG A 212 -10.57 22.21 -8.88
CA ARG A 212 -9.73 21.23 -9.60
C ARG A 212 -9.69 19.91 -8.86
N ARG A 213 -10.23 18.88 -9.48
CA ARG A 213 -10.02 17.47 -9.12
C ARG A 213 -8.55 17.11 -9.42
N ASP A 214 -7.64 17.60 -8.60
CA ASP A 214 -6.22 17.33 -8.72
C ASP A 214 -5.88 16.04 -7.96
N ASP A 215 -5.29 15.09 -8.67
CA ASP A 215 -4.87 13.80 -8.09
C ASP A 215 -3.85 14.01 -6.96
N GLN A 216 -3.01 15.03 -7.07
CA GLN A 216 -2.05 15.36 -6.03
C GLN A 216 -2.73 15.90 -4.77
N ALA A 217 -3.76 16.76 -4.90
CA ALA A 217 -4.49 17.26 -3.74
C ALA A 217 -5.20 16.14 -2.99
N VAL A 218 -5.76 15.14 -3.70
CA VAL A 218 -6.34 13.95 -3.08
C VAL A 218 -5.28 13.10 -2.38
N ALA A 219 -4.12 12.91 -3.01
CA ALA A 219 -3.03 12.17 -2.41
C ALA A 219 -2.52 12.86 -1.14
N ASP A 220 -2.39 14.19 -1.15
CA ASP A 220 -1.97 14.99 0.01
C ASP A 220 -3.03 14.97 1.13
N LEU A 221 -4.33 14.96 0.81
CA LEU A 221 -5.41 14.73 1.79
C LEU A 221 -5.26 13.36 2.49
N ILE A 222 -5.03 12.30 1.71
CA ILE A 222 -4.80 10.96 2.28
C ILE A 222 -3.54 10.96 3.15
N GLY A 223 -2.47 11.64 2.71
CA GLY A 223 -1.23 11.82 3.46
C GLY A 223 -1.45 12.49 4.81
N SER A 224 -2.26 13.54 4.86
CA SER A 224 -2.63 14.23 6.10
C SER A 224 -3.37 13.31 7.06
N ARG A 225 -4.31 12.48 6.55
CA ARG A 225 -5.02 11.49 7.38
C ARG A 225 -4.10 10.42 7.97
N ILE A 226 -3.05 10.02 7.24
CA ILE A 226 -2.03 9.10 7.76
C ILE A 226 -1.18 9.81 8.82
N ALA A 227 -0.77 11.05 8.58
CA ALA A 227 0.04 11.84 9.50
C ALA A 227 -0.65 12.06 10.87
N GLU A 228 -1.98 12.18 10.90
CA GLU A 228 -2.78 12.24 12.15
C GLU A 228 -2.62 10.99 13.03
N LEU A 229 -2.31 9.84 12.44
CA LEU A 229 -2.10 8.58 13.15
C LEU A 229 -0.70 8.44 13.72
N LEU A 230 0.26 9.21 13.20
CA LEU A 230 1.69 9.08 13.46
C LEU A 230 2.16 10.02 14.58
N PRO A 231 3.18 9.63 15.37
CA PRO A 231 3.88 10.55 16.23
C PRO A 231 4.44 11.75 15.46
N PRO A 232 4.60 12.94 16.07
CA PRO A 232 5.06 14.15 15.37
C PRO A 232 6.34 13.97 14.54
N ALA A 233 7.32 13.23 15.06
CA ALA A 233 8.58 12.97 14.36
C ALA A 233 8.43 12.18 13.04
N TYR A 234 7.31 11.49 12.83
CA TYR A 234 7.03 10.68 11.65
C TYR A 234 6.14 11.37 10.62
N ARG A 235 5.58 12.54 10.92
CA ARG A 235 4.64 13.25 10.03
C ARG A 235 5.30 13.85 8.79
N GLY A 236 6.60 14.15 8.84
CA GLY A 236 7.38 14.67 7.73
C GLY A 236 6.77 15.92 7.08
N VAL A 237 6.54 15.90 5.78
CA VAL A 237 5.97 17.05 5.04
C VAL A 237 4.54 17.39 5.44
N TYR A 238 3.85 16.51 6.17
CA TYR A 238 2.48 16.71 6.67
C TYR A 238 2.45 17.16 8.14
N ALA A 239 3.58 17.54 8.74
CA ALA A 239 3.65 17.94 10.15
C ALA A 239 2.90 19.26 10.46
N ALA A 240 2.82 20.15 9.48
CA ALA A 240 2.24 21.50 9.62
C ALA A 240 0.84 21.64 8.99
N VAL A 241 0.21 20.56 8.55
CA VAL A 241 -1.12 20.63 7.98
C VAL A 241 -2.12 20.75 9.13
N ASP A 242 -2.51 21.99 9.44
CA ASP A 242 -3.75 22.25 10.19
C ASP A 242 -4.87 21.50 9.51
N THR A 243 -5.54 20.64 10.25
CA THR A 243 -6.56 19.71 9.77
C THR A 243 -7.56 20.41 8.86
N PRO A 244 -7.67 20.07 7.57
CA PRO A 244 -8.81 20.53 6.77
C PRO A 244 -10.09 20.07 7.45
N ALA A 245 -11.11 20.94 7.45
CA ALA A 245 -12.39 20.74 8.12
C ALA A 245 -12.88 19.30 8.09
N ALA A 246 -13.31 18.80 9.23
CA ALA A 246 -13.75 17.43 9.47
C ALA A 246 -14.68 16.93 8.35
N ILE A 247 -14.21 15.93 7.59
CA ILE A 247 -15.10 15.12 6.76
C ILE A 247 -15.88 14.22 7.75
N PRO A 248 -17.22 14.19 7.69
CA PRO A 248 -18.02 13.39 8.61
C PRO A 248 -17.59 11.91 8.55
N SER A 249 -17.26 11.35 9.70
CA SER A 249 -17.08 9.90 9.83
C SER A 249 -18.42 9.21 9.55
N LEU A 250 -18.46 8.29 8.62
CA LEU A 250 -19.57 7.35 8.48
C LEU A 250 -19.68 6.53 9.78
N ARG A 251 -20.87 6.58 10.40
CA ARG A 251 -21.23 5.77 11.58
C ARG A 251 -21.53 4.33 11.17
#